data_32198813fcd133483d3985472d0e281f
#
_entry.id   32198813fcd133483d3985472d0e281f
#
_cell.length_a   1.000
_cell.length_b   1.000
_cell.length_c   1.000
_cell.angle_alpha   90.00
_cell.angle_beta   90.00
_cell.angle_gamma   90.00
#
_symmetry.space_group_name_H-M   'P 1'
#
loop_
_entity.id
_entity.type
_entity.pdbx_description
1 polymer ?
#
loop_
_entity_poly.entity_id
_entity_poly.type
_entity_poly.pdbx_seq_one_letter_code
_entity_poly.pdbx_strand_id
1 'polypeptide(L)'
;MKKFRLLLLPLILLMTGCKEGQGFEVGFSNGDEHSLGPDREVSSKDNGQISYSYMNNASLDNTGLNKTTLTFEGIVKSESDIQDKGKLMDYLIDSEHILTGVDNPHNVSTKDNGQFFIGADSLYIDGMITLYFSSNIKNIEITAKPYYYISTAYNEEEIHLDHEVAISINNGGYIKLKEEVNQETKEVSSSTLSYHLDDPAGAITIKVGKRRAIFEKIDLYY
;
A
#
# COMPACT_ATOMS: atom_id res chain seq x y z
N MET A 1 54.43 -24.70 38.03
CA MET A 1 54.10 -24.61 36.59
C MET A 1 52.97 -25.59 36.28
N LYS A 2 51.73 -25.16 36.22
CA LYS A 2 50.58 -26.02 35.91
C LYS A 2 50.24 -25.83 34.45
N LYS A 3 50.36 -26.90 33.66
CA LYS A 3 50.02 -26.93 32.24
C LYS A 3 48.50 -27.05 32.09
N PHE A 4 47.87 -26.03 31.54
CA PHE A 4 46.46 -26.07 31.11
C PHE A 4 46.41 -26.81 29.76
N ARG A 5 45.74 -27.96 29.72
CA ARG A 5 45.37 -28.66 28.50
C ARG A 5 44.03 -28.08 28.01
N LEU A 6 44.08 -27.40 26.89
CA LEU A 6 42.93 -26.95 26.17
C LEU A 6 42.29 -28.13 25.45
N LEU A 7 41.11 -28.55 25.89
CA LEU A 7 40.32 -29.60 25.22
C LEU A 7 39.54 -28.93 24.11
N LEU A 8 39.97 -29.15 22.86
CA LEU A 8 39.19 -28.83 21.67
C LEU A 8 38.11 -29.91 21.51
N LEU A 9 36.83 -29.52 21.76
CA LEU A 9 35.69 -30.31 21.34
C LEU A 9 35.38 -30.00 19.86
N PRO A 10 35.29 -31.02 19.00
CA PRO A 10 34.84 -30.83 17.65
C PRO A 10 33.32 -30.60 17.66
N LEU A 11 32.90 -29.41 17.22
CA LEU A 11 31.50 -29.09 16.94
C LEU A 11 31.07 -29.88 15.70
N ILE A 12 30.42 -31.01 15.92
CA ILE A 12 29.78 -31.78 14.85
C ILE A 12 28.52 -30.96 14.39
N LEU A 13 28.67 -30.30 13.26
CA LEU A 13 27.54 -29.64 12.57
C LEU A 13 26.68 -30.75 11.95
N LEU A 14 25.61 -31.13 12.64
CA LEU A 14 24.55 -31.96 12.05
C LEU A 14 23.81 -31.12 11.02
N MET A 15 24.25 -31.25 9.76
CA MET A 15 23.45 -30.84 8.60
C MET A 15 22.25 -31.79 8.50
N THR A 16 21.19 -31.51 9.22
CA THR A 16 19.90 -32.12 8.91
C THR A 16 19.39 -31.48 7.63
N GLY A 17 19.37 -32.28 6.57
CA GLY A 17 18.88 -31.88 5.27
C GLY A 17 17.47 -31.29 5.37
N CYS A 18 17.32 -30.07 4.94
CA CYS A 18 16.04 -29.53 4.56
C CYS A 18 15.51 -30.38 3.40
N LYS A 19 14.45 -31.13 3.65
CA LYS A 19 13.64 -31.71 2.59
C LYS A 19 13.10 -30.58 1.75
N GLU A 20 13.44 -30.59 0.47
CA GLU A 20 12.81 -29.79 -0.54
C GLU A 20 11.28 -29.91 -0.49
N GLY A 21 10.62 -28.74 -0.48
CA GLY A 21 9.38 -28.55 -1.20
C GLY A 21 8.17 -29.29 -0.70
N GLN A 22 7.52 -28.77 0.30
CA GLN A 22 6.08 -28.71 0.23
C GLN A 22 5.71 -27.24 0.11
N GLY A 23 5.53 -26.78 -1.14
CA GLY A 23 4.86 -25.55 -1.45
C GLY A 23 3.49 -25.58 -0.76
N PHE A 24 3.25 -24.61 0.08
CA PHE A 24 1.91 -24.35 0.61
C PHE A 24 1.09 -23.81 -0.56
N GLU A 25 0.48 -24.71 -1.32
CA GLU A 25 -0.57 -24.33 -2.27
C GLU A 25 -1.75 -23.84 -1.40
N VAL A 26 -1.89 -22.51 -1.32
CA VAL A 26 -3.16 -21.92 -0.94
C VAL A 26 -4.09 -22.20 -2.12
N GLY A 27 -4.77 -23.33 -2.07
CA GLY A 27 -5.86 -23.65 -2.97
C GLY A 27 -6.96 -22.62 -2.76
N PHE A 28 -7.02 -21.63 -3.63
CA PHE A 28 -8.25 -20.88 -3.82
C PHE A 28 -9.25 -21.87 -4.40
N SER A 29 -10.22 -22.27 -3.58
CA SER A 29 -11.38 -23.00 -4.09
C SER A 29 -12.00 -22.15 -5.19
N ASN A 30 -12.13 -22.73 -6.38
CA ASN A 30 -12.95 -22.21 -7.45
C ASN A 30 -14.41 -22.16 -6.95
N GLY A 31 -14.76 -21.08 -6.28
CA GLY A 31 -16.12 -20.71 -5.96
C GLY A 31 -16.41 -19.42 -6.71
N ASP A 32 -17.30 -19.57 -7.68
CA ASP A 32 -17.95 -18.56 -8.47
C ASP A 32 -17.05 -17.74 -9.43
N GLU A 33 -17.09 -18.17 -10.67
CA GLU A 33 -16.83 -17.34 -11.87
C GLU A 33 -17.81 -16.16 -11.92
N HIS A 34 -17.72 -15.22 -11.03
CA HIS A 34 -18.24 -13.90 -11.31
C HIS A 34 -17.31 -13.25 -12.32
N SER A 35 -17.83 -12.94 -13.48
CA SER A 35 -17.17 -12.39 -14.64
C SER A 35 -16.20 -11.28 -14.27
N LEU A 36 -14.95 -11.67 -14.07
CA LEU A 36 -13.85 -10.74 -14.00
C LEU A 36 -13.72 -10.11 -15.38
N GLY A 37 -13.80 -8.79 -15.48
CA GLY A 37 -13.60 -8.09 -16.73
C GLY A 37 -12.32 -8.56 -17.45
N PRO A 38 -12.23 -8.40 -18.78
CA PRO A 38 -11.22 -9.04 -19.61
C PRO A 38 -9.76 -8.70 -19.31
N ASP A 39 -9.50 -7.79 -18.37
CA ASP A 39 -8.16 -7.27 -18.11
C ASP A 39 -7.62 -7.64 -16.71
N ARG A 40 -8.19 -8.64 -16.06
CA ARG A 40 -7.72 -9.09 -14.74
C ARG A 40 -6.71 -10.21 -14.87
N GLU A 41 -5.44 -9.91 -14.73
CA GLU A 41 -4.39 -10.91 -14.60
C GLU A 41 -4.32 -11.43 -13.16
N VAL A 42 -4.14 -12.73 -13.00
CA VAL A 42 -4.03 -13.38 -11.67
C VAL A 42 -2.62 -13.25 -11.15
N SER A 43 -2.46 -12.73 -9.94
CA SER A 43 -1.15 -12.64 -9.28
C SER A 43 -0.65 -14.03 -8.92
N SER A 44 0.60 -14.32 -9.27
CA SER A 44 1.31 -15.53 -8.84
C SER A 44 2.50 -15.17 -7.99
N LYS A 45 2.86 -16.02 -7.03
CA LYS A 45 4.15 -15.95 -6.35
C LYS A 45 5.10 -16.89 -7.09
N ASP A 46 6.16 -16.33 -7.61
CA ASP A 46 7.23 -17.11 -8.21
C ASP A 46 8.55 -16.74 -7.53
N ASN A 47 9.31 -17.74 -7.09
CA ASN A 47 10.63 -17.60 -6.46
C ASN A 47 10.71 -16.56 -5.30
N GLY A 48 9.66 -16.43 -4.50
CA GLY A 48 9.60 -15.47 -3.39
C GLY A 48 9.32 -14.03 -3.81
N GLN A 49 9.17 -13.74 -5.09
CA GLN A 49 8.70 -12.45 -5.57
C GLN A 49 7.18 -12.35 -5.50
N ILE A 50 6.68 -11.20 -5.04
CA ILE A 50 5.26 -10.89 -5.10
C ILE A 50 4.97 -10.37 -6.50
N SER A 51 4.16 -11.11 -7.26
CA SER A 51 3.62 -10.63 -8.54
C SER A 51 2.32 -9.89 -8.28
N TYR A 52 2.16 -8.73 -8.91
CA TYR A 52 0.94 -7.95 -8.84
C TYR A 52 0.18 -8.10 -10.14
N SER A 53 -1.10 -8.45 -10.06
CA SER A 53 -1.99 -8.29 -11.18
C SER A 53 -2.62 -6.90 -11.13
N TYR A 54 -2.68 -6.25 -12.29
CA TYR A 54 -3.21 -4.91 -12.43
C TYR A 54 -4.59 -4.98 -13.08
N MET A 55 -5.48 -4.11 -12.65
CA MET A 55 -6.81 -3.94 -13.25
C MET A 55 -6.96 -2.52 -13.79
N ASN A 56 -7.89 -2.33 -14.72
CA ASN A 56 -8.24 -0.99 -15.17
C ASN A 56 -9.07 -0.27 -14.11
N ASN A 57 -9.05 1.07 -14.16
CA ASN A 57 -9.94 1.90 -13.37
C ASN A 57 -11.41 1.54 -13.64
N ALA A 58 -12.21 1.47 -12.56
CA ALA A 58 -13.64 1.25 -12.69
C ALA A 58 -14.33 2.47 -13.31
N SER A 59 -15.38 2.22 -14.07
CA SER A 59 -16.33 3.28 -14.44
C SER A 59 -17.33 3.43 -13.29
N LEU A 60 -17.30 4.58 -12.62
CA LEU A 60 -18.15 4.83 -11.45
C LEU A 60 -19.45 5.51 -11.85
N ASP A 61 -20.58 4.96 -11.35
CA ASP A 61 -21.86 5.68 -11.28
C ASP A 61 -22.08 6.14 -9.85
N ASN A 62 -21.92 7.44 -9.62
CA ASN A 62 -22.09 8.08 -8.32
C ASN A 62 -23.45 8.79 -8.20
N THR A 63 -24.38 8.57 -9.13
CA THR A 63 -25.71 9.21 -9.14
C THR A 63 -26.51 8.83 -7.89
N GLY A 64 -26.93 9.83 -7.12
CA GLY A 64 -27.73 9.64 -5.91
C GLY A 64 -26.96 9.13 -4.70
N LEU A 65 -25.64 9.00 -4.77
CA LEU A 65 -24.80 8.69 -3.62
C LEU A 65 -24.37 9.96 -2.89
N ASN A 66 -24.28 9.87 -1.57
CA ASN A 66 -23.60 10.87 -0.77
C ASN A 66 -22.08 10.74 -0.96
N LYS A 67 -21.34 11.82 -0.68
CA LYS A 67 -19.91 11.86 -0.80
C LYS A 67 -19.27 12.37 0.48
N THR A 68 -18.18 11.76 0.91
CA THR A 68 -17.21 12.35 1.83
C THR A 68 -15.82 12.36 1.23
N THR A 69 -15.00 13.30 1.65
CA THR A 69 -13.58 13.39 1.24
C THR A 69 -12.69 13.26 2.47
N LEU A 70 -11.78 12.31 2.44
CA LEU A 70 -10.68 12.22 3.40
C LEU A 70 -9.47 12.97 2.86
N THR A 71 -8.91 13.85 3.68
CA THR A 71 -7.65 14.54 3.41
C THR A 71 -6.65 14.24 4.52
N PHE A 72 -5.38 14.51 4.23
CA PHE A 72 -4.25 14.20 5.10
C PHE A 72 -3.52 15.50 5.39
N GLU A 73 -3.87 16.17 6.48
CA GLU A 73 -3.33 17.51 6.76
C GLU A 73 -2.40 17.52 7.98
N GLY A 74 -1.36 18.33 7.83
CA GLY A 74 -0.59 18.82 8.98
C GLY A 74 0.28 17.81 9.71
N ILE A 75 0.52 16.66 9.12
CA ILE A 75 1.29 15.63 9.79
C ILE A 75 2.77 15.91 9.67
N VAL A 76 3.35 16.45 10.71
CA VAL A 76 4.80 16.45 10.88
C VAL A 76 5.08 15.81 12.22
N LYS A 77 5.25 14.49 12.25
CA LYS A 77 5.56 13.85 13.53
C LYS A 77 6.40 12.59 13.33
N SER A 78 6.92 12.09 14.43
CA SER A 78 7.74 10.90 14.41
C SER A 78 6.97 9.72 13.82
N GLU A 79 7.66 8.85 13.13
CA GLU A 79 7.10 7.63 12.55
C GLU A 79 6.31 6.79 13.58
N SER A 80 6.73 6.82 14.85
CA SER A 80 6.03 6.16 15.95
C SER A 80 4.61 6.70 16.18
N ASP A 81 4.37 7.98 15.92
CA ASP A 81 3.06 8.58 16.13
C ASP A 81 2.04 8.12 15.07
N ILE A 82 2.50 7.85 13.87
CA ILE A 82 1.65 7.39 12.76
C ILE A 82 1.29 5.90 12.88
N GLN A 83 2.13 5.13 13.54
CA GLN A 83 1.83 3.72 13.85
C GLN A 83 0.84 3.58 15.02
N ASP A 84 0.62 4.64 15.81
CA ASP A 84 -0.42 4.70 16.83
C ASP A 84 -1.78 4.99 16.19
N LYS A 85 -2.70 4.01 16.25
CA LYS A 85 -4.03 4.10 15.63
C LYS A 85 -4.84 5.30 16.10
N GLY A 86 -4.78 5.64 17.39
CA GLY A 86 -5.49 6.79 17.96
C GLY A 86 -4.98 8.11 17.40
N LYS A 87 -3.67 8.26 17.34
CA LYS A 87 -3.04 9.44 16.76
C LYS A 87 -3.22 9.55 15.26
N LEU A 88 -3.23 8.42 14.53
CA LEU A 88 -3.47 8.42 13.11
C LEU A 88 -4.85 8.94 12.74
N MET A 89 -5.87 8.65 13.57
CA MET A 89 -7.21 9.21 13.41
C MET A 89 -7.23 10.75 13.44
N ASP A 90 -6.38 11.37 14.26
CA ASP A 90 -6.31 12.84 14.39
C ASP A 90 -5.77 13.52 13.12
N TYR A 91 -5.20 12.75 12.21
CA TYR A 91 -4.60 13.24 10.96
C TYR A 91 -5.47 13.03 9.73
N LEU A 92 -6.49 12.19 9.86
CA LEU A 92 -7.43 11.92 8.79
C LEU A 92 -8.63 12.87 8.94
N ILE A 93 -8.68 13.88 8.10
CA ILE A 93 -9.77 14.84 8.09
C ILE A 93 -10.86 14.32 7.17
N ASP A 94 -12.03 14.04 7.74
CA ASP A 94 -13.22 13.56 7.04
C ASP A 94 -14.26 14.68 6.98
N SER A 95 -14.64 15.11 5.76
CA SER A 95 -15.55 16.24 5.55
C SER A 95 -16.96 16.02 6.11
N GLU A 96 -17.44 14.78 6.17
CA GLU A 96 -18.79 14.42 6.62
C GLU A 96 -18.81 13.63 7.94
N HIS A 97 -17.65 13.46 8.57
CA HIS A 97 -17.51 12.78 9.86
C HIS A 97 -18.06 11.35 9.91
N ILE A 98 -17.96 10.60 8.81
CA ILE A 98 -18.38 9.20 8.75
C ILE A 98 -17.26 8.22 9.10
N LEU A 99 -16.00 8.67 9.15
CA LEU A 99 -14.85 7.85 9.58
C LEU A 99 -14.95 7.57 11.08
N THR A 100 -15.02 6.31 11.47
CA THR A 100 -15.22 5.88 12.86
C THR A 100 -14.00 5.20 13.47
N GLY A 101 -13.03 4.79 12.66
CA GLY A 101 -11.84 4.12 13.17
C GLY A 101 -10.80 3.85 12.11
N VAL A 102 -9.60 3.56 12.59
CA VAL A 102 -8.44 3.14 11.80
C VAL A 102 -7.85 1.89 12.43
N ASP A 103 -7.42 0.93 11.62
CA ASP A 103 -6.73 -0.27 12.07
C ASP A 103 -5.62 -0.69 11.12
N ASN A 104 -4.75 -1.59 11.60
CA ASN A 104 -3.68 -2.20 10.84
C ASN A 104 -2.80 -1.21 10.05
N PRO A 105 -2.34 -0.08 10.62
CA PRO A 105 -1.38 0.75 9.94
C PRO A 105 -0.06 -0.02 9.81
N HIS A 106 0.35 -0.28 8.58
CA HIS A 106 1.61 -0.96 8.27
C HIS A 106 2.34 -0.20 7.17
N ASN A 107 3.60 0.17 7.43
CA ASN A 107 4.38 1.02 6.53
C ASN A 107 3.63 2.30 6.13
N VAL A 108 3.07 2.97 7.12
CA VAL A 108 2.41 4.28 7.00
C VAL A 108 3.35 5.32 7.57
N SER A 109 3.59 6.41 6.87
CA SER A 109 4.51 7.46 7.32
C SER A 109 4.24 8.80 6.66
N THR A 110 5.03 9.82 6.99
CA THR A 110 5.00 11.12 6.34
C THR A 110 6.35 11.48 5.78
N LYS A 111 6.32 12.22 4.69
CA LYS A 111 7.49 12.88 4.10
C LYS A 111 7.83 14.15 4.88
N ASP A 112 9.06 14.64 4.76
CA ASP A 112 9.57 15.85 5.47
C ASP A 112 8.68 17.10 5.31
N ASN A 113 7.94 17.19 4.21
CA ASN A 113 6.98 18.27 3.95
C ASN A 113 5.56 18.00 4.47
N GLY A 114 5.36 16.95 5.27
CA GLY A 114 4.07 16.57 5.82
C GLY A 114 3.17 15.75 4.89
N GLN A 115 3.65 15.35 3.71
CA GLN A 115 2.87 14.49 2.81
C GLN A 115 2.74 13.09 3.37
N PHE A 116 1.49 12.59 3.45
CA PHE A 116 1.18 11.25 3.92
C PHE A 116 1.48 10.20 2.84
N PHE A 117 2.15 9.12 3.21
CA PHE A 117 2.38 8.02 2.30
C PHE A 117 2.19 6.64 2.95
N ILE A 118 1.85 5.67 2.13
CA ILE A 118 1.76 4.25 2.48
C ILE A 118 2.72 3.48 1.59
N GLY A 119 3.40 2.50 2.16
CA GLY A 119 4.32 1.61 1.46
C GLY A 119 5.72 1.63 2.04
N ALA A 120 6.56 0.70 1.62
CA ALA A 120 7.95 0.57 2.02
C ALA A 120 8.89 0.79 0.83
N ASP A 121 10.12 1.17 1.10
CA ASP A 121 11.18 1.22 0.09
C ASP A 121 11.68 -0.20 -0.25
N SER A 122 10.75 -1.05 -0.65
CA SER A 122 11.01 -2.45 -1.01
C SER A 122 9.94 -2.95 -1.96
N LEU A 123 10.35 -3.70 -2.98
CA LEU A 123 9.45 -4.33 -3.95
C LEU A 123 8.63 -5.50 -3.37
N TYR A 124 8.95 -5.94 -2.16
CA TYR A 124 8.38 -7.17 -1.57
C TYR A 124 7.57 -6.93 -0.31
N ILE A 125 7.47 -5.68 0.13
CA ILE A 125 6.78 -5.31 1.37
C ILE A 125 5.68 -4.33 1.01
N ASP A 126 4.43 -4.74 1.24
CA ASP A 126 3.27 -3.88 1.04
C ASP A 126 3.08 -2.94 2.24
N GLY A 127 2.55 -1.75 1.97
CA GLY A 127 1.97 -0.90 3.00
C GLY A 127 0.47 -1.14 3.09
N MET A 128 -0.14 -0.87 4.25
CA MET A 128 -1.56 -1.12 4.47
C MET A 128 -2.17 -0.23 5.54
N ILE A 129 -3.44 0.08 5.36
CA ILE A 129 -4.30 0.71 6.38
C ILE A 129 -5.74 0.22 6.20
N THR A 130 -6.46 0.02 7.31
CA THR A 130 -7.89 -0.26 7.28
C THR A 130 -8.65 0.91 7.91
N LEU A 131 -9.64 1.43 7.21
CA LEU A 131 -10.51 2.53 7.61
C LEU A 131 -11.92 1.98 7.86
N TYR A 132 -12.56 2.41 8.95
CA TYR A 132 -13.92 2.03 9.31
C TYR A 132 -14.85 3.23 9.20
N PHE A 133 -16.05 3.01 8.68
CA PHE A 133 -17.04 4.06 8.42
C PHE A 133 -18.39 3.72 9.06
N SER A 134 -19.15 4.73 9.42
CA SER A 134 -20.54 4.61 9.87
C SER A 134 -21.51 4.32 8.72
N SER A 135 -21.07 4.46 7.48
CA SER A 135 -21.84 4.22 6.25
C SER A 135 -21.17 3.14 5.40
N ASN A 136 -21.94 2.45 4.58
CA ASN A 136 -21.42 1.46 3.64
C ASN A 136 -20.93 2.15 2.36
N ILE A 137 -19.66 2.11 2.11
CA ILE A 137 -19.00 2.69 0.94
C ILE A 137 -19.24 1.80 -0.27
N LYS A 138 -19.66 2.40 -1.37
CA LYS A 138 -19.92 1.73 -2.65
C LYS A 138 -18.85 2.02 -3.70
N ASN A 139 -18.42 3.27 -3.80
CA ASN A 139 -17.38 3.68 -4.74
C ASN A 139 -16.28 4.47 -4.04
N ILE A 140 -15.06 4.37 -4.55
CA ILE A 140 -13.86 4.99 -3.99
C ILE A 140 -13.06 5.61 -5.11
N GLU A 141 -12.66 6.87 -4.94
CA GLU A 141 -11.66 7.53 -5.79
C GLU A 141 -10.45 7.91 -4.94
N ILE A 142 -9.27 7.43 -5.31
CA ILE A 142 -8.02 7.73 -4.62
C ILE A 142 -7.17 8.62 -5.51
N THR A 143 -6.87 9.83 -5.06
CA THR A 143 -5.89 10.70 -5.71
C THR A 143 -4.56 10.51 -5.03
N ALA A 144 -3.59 9.96 -5.77
CA ALA A 144 -2.27 9.62 -5.27
C ALA A 144 -1.22 9.71 -6.37
N LYS A 145 0.04 9.75 -5.98
CA LYS A 145 1.20 9.70 -6.87
C LYS A 145 2.28 8.78 -6.29
N PRO A 146 3.18 8.25 -7.12
CA PRO A 146 4.35 7.54 -6.63
C PRO A 146 5.18 8.41 -5.68
N TYR A 147 5.78 7.81 -4.67
CA TYR A 147 6.71 8.53 -3.81
C TYR A 147 7.92 8.97 -4.62
N TYR A 148 8.39 10.18 -4.34
CA TYR A 148 9.57 10.72 -4.98
C TYR A 148 10.34 11.63 -4.02
N TYR A 149 11.60 11.81 -4.30
CA TYR A 149 12.42 12.84 -3.68
C TYR A 149 13.37 13.45 -4.71
N ILE A 150 13.81 14.65 -4.42
CA ILE A 150 14.77 15.38 -5.25
C ILE A 150 16.10 15.34 -4.55
N SER A 151 17.12 14.85 -5.23
CA SER A 151 18.51 14.95 -4.78
C SER A 151 19.25 16.00 -5.61
N THR A 152 20.23 16.65 -5.00
CA THR A 152 21.12 17.57 -5.71
C THR A 152 22.51 16.96 -5.77
N ALA A 153 22.93 16.59 -6.97
CA ALA A 153 24.28 16.09 -7.22
C ALA A 153 24.95 16.95 -8.30
N TYR A 154 26.18 17.40 -8.06
CA TYR A 154 26.95 18.21 -9.00
C TYR A 154 26.25 19.49 -9.50
N ASN A 155 25.42 20.12 -8.64
CA ASN A 155 24.55 21.27 -8.92
C ASN A 155 23.39 20.99 -9.90
N GLU A 156 23.07 19.74 -10.14
CA GLU A 156 21.88 19.33 -10.89
C GLU A 156 20.89 18.65 -9.94
N GLU A 157 19.60 18.99 -10.10
CA GLU A 157 18.52 18.35 -9.39
C GLU A 157 18.06 17.11 -10.14
N GLU A 158 18.07 15.97 -9.46
CA GLU A 158 17.61 14.68 -9.97
C GLU A 158 16.39 14.21 -9.19
N ILE A 159 15.35 13.79 -9.92
CA ILE A 159 14.16 13.19 -9.34
C ILE A 159 14.36 11.68 -9.23
N HIS A 160 14.25 11.18 -8.02
CA HIS A 160 14.17 9.76 -7.74
C HIS A 160 12.72 9.37 -7.48
N LEU A 161 12.17 8.55 -8.35
CA LEU A 161 10.77 8.12 -8.33
C LEU A 161 10.67 6.64 -7.93
N ASP A 162 9.73 6.30 -7.07
CA ASP A 162 9.33 4.92 -6.85
C ASP A 162 8.54 4.43 -8.07
N HIS A 163 9.00 3.32 -8.68
CA HIS A 163 8.41 2.75 -9.89
C HIS A 163 7.43 1.62 -9.59
N GLU A 164 6.48 1.40 -10.52
CA GLU A 164 5.49 0.34 -10.47
C GLU A 164 4.58 0.36 -9.23
N VAL A 165 4.44 1.52 -8.58
CA VAL A 165 3.57 1.68 -7.42
C VAL A 165 2.12 1.42 -7.80
N ALA A 166 1.44 0.57 -7.03
CA ALA A 166 0.06 0.21 -7.30
C ALA A 166 -0.76 0.13 -6.01
N ILE A 167 -2.05 0.41 -6.12
CA ILE A 167 -2.99 0.44 -5.00
C ILE A 167 -4.06 -0.61 -5.22
N SER A 168 -4.45 -1.30 -4.14
CA SER A 168 -5.53 -2.28 -4.09
C SER A 168 -6.49 -1.95 -2.96
N ILE A 169 -7.77 -2.23 -3.17
CA ILE A 169 -8.84 -2.09 -2.18
C ILE A 169 -9.41 -3.46 -1.84
N ASN A 170 -9.56 -3.74 -0.54
CA ASN A 170 -10.19 -4.97 -0.01
C ASN A 170 -9.66 -6.27 -0.63
N ASN A 171 -8.34 -6.37 -0.82
CA ASN A 171 -7.67 -7.49 -1.50
C ASN A 171 -8.09 -7.71 -2.97
N GLY A 172 -8.70 -6.73 -3.61
CA GLY A 172 -8.98 -6.73 -5.05
C GLY A 172 -7.70 -6.63 -5.89
N GLY A 173 -7.87 -6.47 -7.20
CA GLY A 173 -6.74 -6.24 -8.11
C GLY A 173 -6.06 -4.90 -7.84
N TYR A 174 -4.78 -4.83 -8.17
CA TYR A 174 -4.01 -3.59 -8.07
C TYR A 174 -4.24 -2.70 -9.29
N ILE A 175 -4.34 -1.39 -9.08
CA ILE A 175 -4.33 -0.38 -10.13
C ILE A 175 -3.02 0.40 -10.02
N LYS A 176 -2.28 0.47 -11.12
CA LYS A 176 -0.97 1.13 -11.17
C LYS A 176 -1.13 2.66 -11.22
N LEU A 177 -0.30 3.38 -10.46
CA LEU A 177 -0.17 4.83 -10.55
C LEU A 177 0.60 5.22 -11.82
N LYS A 178 0.27 6.38 -12.40
CA LYS A 178 1.05 6.94 -13.49
C LYS A 178 2.40 7.46 -12.99
N GLU A 179 3.42 7.27 -13.81
CA GLU A 179 4.79 7.70 -13.53
C GLU A 179 5.16 8.90 -14.41
N GLU A 180 4.33 9.94 -14.39
CA GLU A 180 4.53 11.15 -15.19
C GLU A 180 5.24 12.21 -14.38
N VAL A 181 6.38 12.69 -14.88
CA VAL A 181 7.21 13.71 -14.25
C VAL A 181 7.27 14.95 -15.13
N ASN A 182 6.93 16.10 -14.57
CA ASN A 182 7.23 17.39 -15.18
C ASN A 182 8.69 17.74 -14.91
N GLN A 183 9.53 17.69 -15.96
CA GLN A 183 10.97 17.92 -15.83
C GLN A 183 11.33 19.38 -15.56
N GLU A 184 10.44 20.32 -15.86
CA GLU A 184 10.67 21.76 -15.61
C GLU A 184 10.37 22.12 -14.15
N THR A 185 9.21 21.68 -13.63
CA THR A 185 8.82 21.96 -12.23
C THR A 185 9.35 20.94 -11.24
N LYS A 186 9.92 19.84 -11.72
CA LYS A 186 10.37 18.70 -10.88
C LYS A 186 9.26 18.10 -10.04
N GLU A 187 8.03 18.09 -10.56
CA GLU A 187 6.85 17.55 -9.89
C GLU A 187 6.40 16.24 -10.53
N VAL A 188 5.92 15.32 -9.70
CA VAL A 188 5.30 14.08 -10.13
C VAL A 188 3.79 14.27 -10.18
N SER A 189 3.18 13.94 -11.32
CA SER A 189 1.74 14.07 -11.54
C SER A 189 0.95 13.07 -10.69
N SER A 190 -0.16 13.52 -10.13
CA SER A 190 -1.10 12.66 -9.40
C SER A 190 -1.99 11.88 -10.37
N SER A 191 -2.39 10.70 -9.95
CA SER A 191 -3.38 9.86 -10.62
C SER A 191 -4.63 9.77 -9.74
N THR A 192 -5.81 9.76 -10.36
CA THR A 192 -7.04 9.36 -9.67
C THR A 192 -7.38 7.93 -10.07
N LEU A 193 -7.43 7.04 -9.07
CA LEU A 193 -7.79 5.65 -9.22
C LEU A 193 -9.21 5.43 -8.72
N SER A 194 -10.03 4.72 -9.50
CA SER A 194 -11.45 4.51 -9.23
C SER A 194 -11.74 3.04 -8.96
N TYR A 195 -12.44 2.76 -7.85
CA TYR A 195 -12.81 1.43 -7.41
C TYR A 195 -14.32 1.34 -7.18
N HIS A 196 -14.94 0.32 -7.72
CA HIS A 196 -16.31 -0.06 -7.41
C HIS A 196 -16.29 -1.25 -6.45
N LEU A 197 -17.13 -1.22 -5.41
CA LEU A 197 -17.33 -2.33 -4.50
C LEU A 197 -18.66 -3.01 -4.84
N ASP A 198 -18.61 -4.24 -5.33
CA ASP A 198 -19.81 -5.05 -5.63
C ASP A 198 -20.69 -5.20 -4.39
N ASP A 199 -20.02 -5.41 -3.23
CA ASP A 199 -20.66 -5.41 -1.91
C ASP A 199 -20.25 -4.15 -1.14
N PRO A 200 -21.17 -3.17 -0.94
CA PRO A 200 -20.89 -1.98 -0.15
C PRO A 200 -20.41 -2.32 1.26
N ALA A 201 -19.34 -1.69 1.71
CA ALA A 201 -18.66 -2.07 2.95
C ALA A 201 -18.43 -0.88 3.89
N GLY A 202 -18.65 -1.12 5.20
CA GLY A 202 -18.31 -0.18 6.28
C GLY A 202 -16.85 -0.23 6.71
N ALA A 203 -16.05 -1.10 6.12
CA ALA A 203 -14.61 -1.21 6.35
C ALA A 203 -13.87 -1.31 5.01
N ILE A 204 -12.86 -0.47 4.82
CA ILE A 204 -12.05 -0.42 3.61
C ILE A 204 -10.59 -0.63 3.96
N THR A 205 -9.99 -1.66 3.39
CA THR A 205 -8.54 -1.89 3.49
C THR A 205 -7.85 -1.40 2.23
N ILE A 206 -6.96 -0.43 2.38
CA ILE A 206 -6.11 0.10 1.31
C ILE A 206 -4.75 -0.57 1.42
N LYS A 207 -4.29 -1.18 0.33
CA LYS A 207 -2.95 -1.75 0.22
C LYS A 207 -2.16 -1.05 -0.87
N VAL A 208 -0.91 -0.77 -0.59
CA VAL A 208 0.04 -0.22 -1.56
C VAL A 208 1.14 -1.23 -1.76
N GLY A 209 1.33 -1.66 -2.99
CA GLY A 209 2.34 -2.62 -3.37
C GLY A 209 3.42 -2.02 -4.26
N LYS A 210 4.53 -2.74 -4.37
CA LYS A 210 5.71 -2.41 -5.17
C LYS A 210 6.56 -1.25 -4.66
N ARG A 211 6.16 -0.44 -3.77
CA ARG A 211 6.89 0.64 -3.10
C ARG A 211 5.92 1.58 -2.39
N ARG A 212 6.11 2.89 -2.46
CA ARG A 212 5.41 3.91 -1.68
C ARG A 212 4.51 4.77 -2.56
N ALA A 213 3.28 5.02 -2.10
CA ALA A 213 2.37 5.99 -2.69
C ALA A 213 2.14 7.17 -1.76
N ILE A 214 2.26 8.40 -2.26
CA ILE A 214 1.84 9.62 -1.57
C ILE A 214 0.36 9.81 -1.86
N PHE A 215 -0.44 9.92 -0.79
CA PHE A 215 -1.88 10.16 -0.87
C PHE A 215 -2.18 11.65 -0.72
N GLU A 216 -3.04 12.17 -1.61
CA GLU A 216 -3.51 13.56 -1.54
C GLU A 216 -4.92 13.64 -0.99
N LYS A 217 -5.81 12.76 -1.46
CA LYS A 217 -7.18 12.63 -0.95
C LYS A 217 -7.80 11.29 -1.31
N ILE A 218 -8.86 10.93 -0.58
CA ILE A 218 -9.74 9.80 -0.89
C ILE A 218 -11.16 10.30 -0.88
N ASP A 219 -11.84 10.23 -2.03
CA ASP A 219 -13.27 10.49 -2.16
C ASP A 219 -14.03 9.17 -2.03
N LEU A 220 -14.99 9.14 -1.12
CA LEU A 220 -15.82 7.97 -0.79
C LEU A 220 -17.28 8.26 -1.08
N TYR A 221 -17.96 7.35 -1.77
CA TYR A 221 -19.37 7.48 -2.14
C TYR A 221 -20.18 6.34 -1.49
N TYR A 222 -21.30 6.71 -0.80
CA TYR A 222 -22.10 5.82 0.03
C TYR A 222 -23.60 6.11 -0.04
#